data_f98e875d555fd1903d2a13ff5a4c7bca
#
_entry.id   f98e875d555fd1903d2a13ff5a4c7bca
#
_cell.length_a   1.000
_cell.length_b   1.000
_cell.length_c   1.000
_cell.angle_alpha   90.00
_cell.angle_beta   90.00
_cell.angle_gamma   90.00
#
_symmetry.space_group_name_H-M   'P 1'
#
loop_
_entity.id
_entity.type
_entity.pdbx_description
1 polymer ?
#
loop_
_entity_poly.entity_id
_entity_poly.type
_entity_poly.pdbx_seq_one_letter_code
_entity_poly.pdbx_strand_id
1 'polypeptide(L)'
;LMEWARTRALNNASTIADTDLADVRTAIENGLAAGLGTAEIARGVRKVSTITPFRAATVARTETHAAATYGAIEDARQAEEEVGIKLVKRWLPTNDNRTRPAHRDMNNSEAIPLDEKFEVDGEYLDRPGDPAGSPENVINCRCALLTEEAE
;
A
#
# COMPACT_ATOMS: atom_id res chain seq x y z
N LEU A 1 2.21 -6.24 -10.89
CA LEU A 1 2.05 -4.89 -10.37
C LEU A 1 0.94 -4.11 -11.09
N MET A 2 0.93 -4.06 -12.43
CA MET A 2 -0.06 -3.30 -13.21
C MET A 2 -1.49 -3.84 -13.05
N GLU A 3 -1.68 -5.14 -13.01
CA GLU A 3 -2.99 -5.75 -12.82
C GLU A 3 -3.53 -5.54 -11.39
N TRP A 4 -2.65 -5.61 -10.41
CA TRP A 4 -2.95 -5.25 -9.04
C TRP A 4 -3.40 -3.77 -8.91
N ALA A 5 -2.66 -2.83 -9.54
CA ALA A 5 -3.03 -1.42 -9.54
C ALA A 5 -4.43 -1.18 -10.17
N ARG A 6 -4.76 -1.93 -11.24
CA ARG A 6 -6.07 -1.89 -11.89
C ARG A 6 -7.22 -2.27 -10.97
N THR A 7 -7.08 -3.38 -10.26
CA THR A 7 -8.15 -3.89 -9.38
C THR A 7 -8.37 -2.99 -8.18
N ARG A 8 -7.27 -2.41 -7.66
CA ARG A 8 -7.31 -1.60 -6.44
C ARG A 8 -7.89 -0.20 -6.63
N ALA A 9 -7.57 0.46 -7.74
CA ALA A 9 -8.12 1.80 -8.02
C ALA A 9 -9.67 1.82 -7.99
N LEU A 10 -10.32 0.66 -8.21
CA LEU A 10 -11.78 0.52 -8.15
C LEU A 10 -12.33 0.60 -6.72
N ASN A 11 -11.64 0.07 -5.73
CA ASN A 11 -12.21 -0.09 -4.39
C ASN A 11 -12.16 1.20 -3.55
N ASN A 12 -11.20 2.09 -3.80
CA ASN A 12 -11.05 3.35 -3.06
C ASN A 12 -11.83 4.53 -3.66
N ALA A 13 -12.51 4.30 -4.77
CA ALA A 13 -13.14 5.34 -5.56
C ALA A 13 -14.67 5.46 -5.39
N SER A 14 -15.27 4.81 -4.40
CA SER A 14 -16.72 4.84 -4.13
C SER A 14 -17.31 6.24 -3.88
N THR A 15 -16.51 7.29 -4.04
CA THR A 15 -16.90 8.68 -3.87
C THR A 15 -16.48 9.58 -5.04
N ILE A 16 -16.02 9.01 -6.15
CA ILE A 16 -15.69 9.70 -7.41
C ILE A 16 -16.73 9.25 -8.44
N ALA A 17 -17.25 10.15 -9.28
CA ALA A 17 -18.16 9.78 -10.36
C ALA A 17 -17.50 8.75 -11.30
N ASP A 18 -18.28 7.81 -11.83
CA ASP A 18 -17.76 6.66 -12.60
C ASP A 18 -16.86 7.05 -13.79
N THR A 19 -17.09 8.19 -14.41
CA THR A 19 -16.26 8.75 -15.48
C THR A 19 -14.91 9.25 -14.99
N ASP A 20 -14.85 9.85 -13.81
CA ASP A 20 -13.59 10.34 -13.22
C ASP A 20 -12.73 9.19 -12.71
N LEU A 21 -13.33 8.04 -12.41
CA LEU A 21 -12.66 6.89 -11.84
C LEU A 21 -11.67 6.23 -12.81
N ALA A 22 -12.08 6.04 -14.06
CA ALA A 22 -11.23 5.45 -15.09
C ALA A 22 -10.03 6.35 -15.40
N ASP A 23 -10.23 7.66 -15.44
CA ASP A 23 -9.18 8.65 -15.70
C ASP A 23 -8.20 8.76 -14.53
N VAL A 24 -8.71 8.75 -13.29
CA VAL A 24 -7.87 8.72 -12.08
C VAL A 24 -7.00 7.46 -12.04
N ARG A 25 -7.59 6.31 -12.34
CA ARG A 25 -6.85 5.05 -12.43
C ARG A 25 -5.72 5.13 -13.45
N THR A 26 -6.03 5.57 -14.67
CA THR A 26 -5.06 5.70 -15.75
C THR A 26 -3.93 6.66 -15.37
N ALA A 27 -4.23 7.78 -14.71
CA ALA A 27 -3.23 8.72 -14.25
C ALA A 27 -2.29 8.09 -13.20
N ILE A 28 -2.80 7.28 -12.27
CA ILE A 28 -1.99 6.59 -11.26
C ILE A 28 -1.14 5.49 -11.91
N GLU A 29 -1.72 4.66 -12.77
CA GLU A 29 -1.02 3.58 -13.48
C GLU A 29 0.15 4.13 -14.31
N ASN A 30 -0.09 5.20 -15.08
CA ASN A 30 0.94 5.84 -15.89
C ASN A 30 2.05 6.45 -15.03
N GLY A 31 1.68 7.07 -13.90
CA GLY A 31 2.64 7.63 -12.96
C GLY A 31 3.53 6.57 -12.33
N LEU A 32 2.95 5.46 -11.89
CA LEU A 32 3.70 4.32 -11.33
C LEU A 32 4.62 3.68 -12.38
N ALA A 33 4.11 3.45 -13.59
CA ALA A 33 4.89 2.88 -14.69
C ALA A 33 6.08 3.78 -15.12
N ALA A 34 5.91 5.09 -14.99
CA ALA A 34 6.97 6.07 -15.28
C ALA A 34 7.92 6.33 -14.10
N GLY A 35 7.71 5.67 -12.95
CA GLY A 35 8.51 5.87 -11.74
C GLY A 35 8.36 7.27 -11.10
N LEU A 36 7.23 7.94 -11.33
CA LEU A 36 6.98 9.27 -10.79
C LEU A 36 6.77 9.26 -9.27
N GLY A 37 7.19 10.33 -8.62
CA GLY A 37 6.94 10.54 -7.21
C GLY A 37 5.45 10.86 -6.92
N THR A 38 5.03 10.65 -5.65
CA THR A 38 3.65 10.87 -5.19
C THR A 38 3.07 12.24 -5.54
N ALA A 39 3.90 13.30 -5.47
CA ALA A 39 3.47 14.66 -5.80
C ALA A 39 3.15 14.83 -7.29
N GLU A 40 3.87 14.13 -8.16
CA GLU A 40 3.66 14.16 -9.61
C GLU A 40 2.43 13.35 -9.99
N ILE A 41 2.25 12.18 -9.39
CA ILE A 41 1.03 11.37 -9.53
C ILE A 41 -0.19 12.17 -9.07
N ALA A 42 -0.13 12.83 -7.92
CA ALA A 42 -1.22 13.68 -7.44
C ALA A 42 -1.55 14.84 -8.40
N ARG A 43 -0.54 15.45 -9.03
CA ARG A 43 -0.78 16.46 -10.08
C ARG A 43 -1.45 15.87 -11.32
N GLY A 44 -1.06 14.66 -11.73
CA GLY A 44 -1.70 13.91 -12.82
C GLY A 44 -3.17 13.64 -12.54
N VAL A 45 -3.48 13.11 -11.37
CA VAL A 45 -4.86 12.85 -10.92
C VAL A 45 -5.72 14.11 -10.91
N ARG A 46 -5.16 15.24 -10.47
CA ARG A 46 -5.88 16.53 -10.49
C ARG A 46 -6.21 17.05 -11.88
N LYS A 47 -5.43 16.70 -12.89
CA LYS A 47 -5.69 17.15 -14.28
C LYS A 47 -6.86 16.42 -14.91
N VAL A 48 -7.14 15.23 -14.47
CA VAL A 48 -8.15 14.33 -15.07
C VAL A 48 -9.40 14.18 -14.20
N SER A 49 -9.48 14.83 -13.05
CA SER A 49 -10.61 14.69 -12.13
C SER A 49 -10.99 16.02 -11.46
N THR A 50 -12.20 16.08 -10.93
CA THR A 50 -12.73 17.22 -10.18
C THR A 50 -12.40 17.16 -8.68
N ILE A 51 -11.61 16.18 -8.23
CA ILE A 51 -11.28 16.01 -6.82
C ILE A 51 -10.36 17.12 -6.30
N THR A 52 -10.49 17.43 -5.01
CA THR A 52 -9.68 18.45 -4.37
C THR A 52 -8.18 18.09 -4.36
N PRO A 53 -7.26 19.09 -4.32
CA PRO A 53 -5.83 18.84 -4.21
C PRO A 53 -5.45 17.93 -3.03
N PHE A 54 -6.10 18.13 -1.89
CA PHE A 54 -5.88 17.32 -0.69
C PHE A 54 -6.24 15.86 -0.94
N ARG A 55 -7.40 15.60 -1.56
CA ARG A 55 -7.86 14.26 -1.85
C ARG A 55 -6.99 13.55 -2.89
N ALA A 56 -6.59 14.26 -3.96
CA ALA A 56 -5.65 13.72 -4.94
C ALA A 56 -4.30 13.33 -4.32
N ALA A 57 -3.78 14.15 -3.41
CA ALA A 57 -2.57 13.82 -2.67
C ALA A 57 -2.73 12.61 -1.74
N THR A 58 -3.90 12.47 -1.10
CA THR A 58 -4.21 11.31 -0.26
C THR A 58 -4.26 10.03 -1.08
N VAL A 59 -4.98 10.04 -2.20
CA VAL A 59 -5.07 8.89 -3.12
C VAL A 59 -3.67 8.52 -3.63
N ALA A 60 -2.91 9.48 -4.16
CA ALA A 60 -1.58 9.22 -4.69
C ALA A 60 -0.64 8.60 -3.63
N ARG A 61 -0.63 9.13 -2.39
CA ARG A 61 0.20 8.56 -1.31
C ARG A 61 -0.23 7.16 -0.94
N THR A 62 -1.52 6.92 -0.78
CA THR A 62 -2.06 5.62 -0.40
C THR A 62 -1.73 4.56 -1.45
N GLU A 63 -1.97 4.86 -2.72
CA GLU A 63 -1.74 3.89 -3.80
C GLU A 63 -0.25 3.66 -4.07
N THR A 64 0.58 4.70 -4.04
CA THR A 64 2.04 4.55 -4.20
C THR A 64 2.62 3.71 -3.06
N HIS A 65 2.21 3.96 -1.83
CA HIS A 65 2.64 3.18 -0.67
C HIS A 65 2.22 1.71 -0.79
N ALA A 66 0.97 1.46 -1.11
CA ALA A 66 0.44 0.13 -1.26
C ALA A 66 1.12 -0.65 -2.41
N ALA A 67 1.47 0.03 -3.51
CA ALA A 67 2.24 -0.57 -4.60
C ALA A 67 3.67 -0.93 -4.18
N ALA A 68 4.34 -0.05 -3.42
CA ALA A 68 5.69 -0.30 -2.93
C ALA A 68 5.75 -1.50 -1.98
N THR A 69 4.83 -1.60 -1.02
CA THR A 69 4.78 -2.74 -0.10
C THR A 69 4.34 -4.04 -0.78
N TYR A 70 3.49 -3.95 -1.81
CA TYR A 70 3.16 -5.10 -2.65
C TYR A 70 4.38 -5.60 -3.42
N GLY A 71 5.15 -4.71 -4.05
CA GLY A 71 6.39 -5.09 -4.71
C GLY A 71 7.36 -5.77 -3.75
N ALA A 72 7.56 -5.19 -2.57
CA ALA A 72 8.48 -5.74 -1.56
C ALA A 72 8.11 -7.15 -1.11
N ILE A 73 6.83 -7.46 -0.89
CA ILE A 73 6.42 -8.81 -0.48
C ILE A 73 6.52 -9.81 -1.63
N GLU A 74 6.21 -9.40 -2.87
CA GLU A 74 6.35 -10.28 -4.04
C GLU A 74 7.82 -10.57 -4.35
N ASP A 75 8.70 -9.57 -4.24
CA ASP A 75 10.15 -9.75 -4.40
C ASP A 75 10.69 -10.73 -3.34
N ALA A 76 10.22 -10.63 -2.09
CA ALA A 76 10.61 -11.55 -1.03
C ALA A 76 10.12 -12.98 -1.30
N ARG A 77 8.88 -13.17 -1.76
CA ARG A 77 8.34 -14.48 -2.14
C ARG A 77 9.12 -15.12 -3.28
N GLN A 78 9.45 -14.31 -4.29
CA GLN A 78 10.27 -14.78 -5.40
C GLN A 78 11.67 -15.17 -4.93
N ALA A 79 12.32 -14.38 -4.07
CA ALA A 79 13.63 -14.69 -3.52
C ALA A 79 13.60 -15.98 -2.69
N GLU A 80 12.56 -16.20 -1.87
CA GLU A 80 12.38 -17.44 -1.10
C GLU A 80 12.29 -18.66 -2.03
N GLU A 81 11.56 -18.54 -3.15
CA GLU A 81 11.38 -19.61 -4.13
C GLU A 81 12.67 -19.88 -4.92
N GLU A 82 13.35 -18.83 -5.39
CA GLU A 82 14.55 -18.96 -6.25
C GLU A 82 15.80 -19.40 -5.48
N VAL A 83 15.97 -18.91 -4.26
CA VAL A 83 17.18 -19.16 -3.45
C VAL A 83 16.99 -20.33 -2.50
N GLY A 84 15.75 -20.68 -2.16
CA GLY A 84 15.42 -21.78 -1.25
C GLY A 84 15.70 -21.49 0.22
N ILE A 85 15.79 -20.20 0.59
CA ILE A 85 15.88 -19.74 1.98
C ILE A 85 14.48 -19.47 2.52
N LYS A 86 14.29 -19.58 3.83
CA LYS A 86 13.05 -19.17 4.46
C LYS A 86 13.13 -17.73 4.92
N LEU A 87 12.13 -16.94 4.55
CA LEU A 87 12.01 -15.55 4.93
C LEU A 87 10.84 -15.33 5.88
N VAL A 88 10.97 -14.37 6.75
CA VAL A 88 9.92 -13.86 7.61
C VAL A 88 9.69 -12.38 7.32
N LYS A 89 8.52 -11.89 7.68
CA LYS A 89 8.15 -10.49 7.50
C LYS A 89 7.78 -9.85 8.84
N ARG A 90 8.07 -8.56 8.95
CA ARG A 90 7.77 -7.74 10.12
C ARG A 90 7.10 -6.44 9.71
N TRP A 91 6.09 -6.05 10.45
CA TRP A 91 5.45 -4.74 10.32
C TRP A 91 6.27 -3.69 11.06
N LEU A 92 6.74 -2.67 10.35
CA LEU A 92 7.54 -1.60 10.92
C LEU A 92 6.76 -0.28 10.94
N PRO A 93 6.22 0.13 12.09
CA PRO A 93 5.50 1.39 12.20
C PRO A 93 6.40 2.61 12.01
N THR A 94 5.84 3.68 11.45
CA THR A 94 6.45 5.00 11.56
C THR A 94 6.16 5.53 12.97
N ASN A 95 7.18 5.65 13.82
CA ASN A 95 7.03 6.05 15.22
C ASN A 95 6.91 7.57 15.37
N ASP A 96 5.77 8.13 14.94
CA ASP A 96 5.44 9.53 15.17
C ASP A 96 4.02 9.71 15.74
N ASN A 97 3.65 10.95 16.05
CA ASN A 97 2.35 11.27 16.65
C ASN A 97 1.15 11.11 15.71
N ARG A 98 1.38 10.82 14.41
CA ARG A 98 0.33 10.58 13.41
C ARG A 98 0.13 9.10 13.14
N THR A 99 0.93 8.23 13.73
CA THR A 99 0.78 6.79 13.61
C THR A 99 -0.40 6.33 14.47
N ARG A 100 -1.31 5.57 13.87
CA ARG A 100 -2.47 5.01 14.55
C ARG A 100 -2.04 4.13 15.72
N PRO A 101 -2.81 4.09 16.83
CA PRO A 101 -2.49 3.23 17.97
C PRO A 101 -2.25 1.77 17.56
N ALA A 102 -3.20 1.15 16.84
CA ALA A 102 -3.07 -0.23 16.38
C ALA A 102 -1.83 -0.48 15.52
N HIS A 103 -1.45 0.47 14.65
CA HIS A 103 -0.21 0.35 13.88
C HIS A 103 1.04 0.52 14.75
N ARG A 104 0.99 1.37 15.77
CA ARG A 104 2.09 1.54 16.72
C ARG A 104 2.34 0.28 17.55
N ASP A 105 1.27 -0.42 17.92
CA ASP A 105 1.33 -1.67 18.68
C ASP A 105 2.07 -2.77 17.91
N MET A 106 2.05 -2.71 16.57
CA MET A 106 2.83 -3.59 15.70
C MET A 106 4.36 -3.48 15.85
N ASN A 107 4.84 -2.42 16.51
CA ASN A 107 6.29 -2.26 16.77
C ASN A 107 6.88 -3.41 17.62
N ASN A 108 6.04 -4.05 18.41
CA ASN A 108 6.43 -5.16 19.29
C ASN A 108 5.95 -6.52 18.77
N SER A 109 5.37 -6.59 17.57
CA SER A 109 4.96 -7.85 16.98
C SER A 109 6.16 -8.68 16.57
N GLU A 110 6.05 -9.98 16.71
CA GLU A 110 7.05 -10.91 16.21
C GLU A 110 7.05 -10.91 14.66
N ALA A 111 8.17 -11.36 14.10
CA ALA A 111 8.23 -11.65 12.68
C ALA A 111 7.38 -12.89 12.38
N ILE A 112 6.69 -12.88 11.25
CA ILE A 112 5.82 -13.98 10.82
C ILE A 112 6.26 -14.50 9.43
N PRO A 113 5.97 -15.76 9.08
CA PRO A 113 6.18 -16.29 7.73
C PRO A 113 5.54 -15.42 6.64
N LEU A 114 6.10 -15.45 5.42
CA LEU A 114 5.61 -14.61 4.32
C LEU A 114 4.15 -14.88 3.93
N ASP A 115 3.66 -16.09 4.15
CA ASP A 115 2.29 -16.54 3.83
C ASP A 115 1.27 -16.27 4.95
N GLU A 116 1.72 -15.95 6.15
CA GLU A 116 0.85 -15.56 7.25
C GLU A 116 0.43 -14.08 7.17
N LYS A 117 -0.61 -13.71 7.91
CA LYS A 117 -1.12 -12.33 7.96
C LYS A 117 -0.91 -11.71 9.32
N PHE A 118 -0.63 -10.41 9.32
CA PHE A 118 -0.63 -9.60 10.53
C PHE A 118 -2.06 -9.37 11.02
N GLU A 119 -2.29 -9.49 12.31
CA GLU A 119 -3.52 -9.04 12.95
C GLU A 119 -3.34 -7.59 13.40
N VAL A 120 -4.10 -6.67 12.79
CA VAL A 120 -4.03 -5.23 13.06
C VAL A 120 -5.44 -4.72 13.29
N ASP A 121 -5.76 -4.30 14.50
CA ASP A 121 -7.08 -3.79 14.88
C ASP A 121 -8.24 -4.76 14.51
N GLY A 122 -8.00 -6.06 14.71
CA GLY A 122 -8.97 -7.12 14.40
C GLY A 122 -9.10 -7.46 12.91
N GLU A 123 -8.26 -6.90 12.05
CA GLU A 123 -8.19 -7.21 10.63
C GLU A 123 -6.93 -8.03 10.31
N TYR A 124 -7.04 -8.95 9.35
CA TYR A 124 -5.91 -9.76 8.88
C TYR A 124 -5.35 -9.21 7.59
N LEU A 125 -4.18 -8.57 7.68
CA LEU A 125 -3.51 -7.86 6.60
C LEU A 125 -2.21 -8.55 6.20
N ASP A 126 -1.97 -8.72 4.91
CA ASP A 126 -0.73 -9.31 4.39
C ASP A 126 0.48 -8.40 4.61
N ARG A 127 0.27 -7.09 4.56
CA ARG A 127 1.31 -6.06 4.65
C ARG A 127 0.75 -4.68 4.99
N PRO A 128 1.58 -3.70 5.35
CA PRO A 128 1.16 -2.31 5.45
C PRO A 128 0.55 -1.81 4.14
N GLY A 129 -0.64 -1.20 4.22
CA GLY A 129 -1.36 -0.73 3.03
C GLY A 129 -2.03 -1.83 2.20
N ASP A 130 -2.26 -3.01 2.78
CA ASP A 130 -3.01 -4.08 2.14
C ASP A 130 -4.44 -3.63 1.81
N PRO A 131 -4.90 -3.81 0.54
CA PRO A 131 -6.26 -3.46 0.13
C PRO A 131 -7.37 -4.25 0.84
N ALA A 132 -7.05 -5.37 1.45
CA ALA A 132 -8.01 -6.13 2.23
C ALA A 132 -8.44 -5.42 3.52
N GLY A 133 -7.65 -4.45 3.98
CA GLY A 133 -7.95 -3.68 5.18
C GLY A 133 -9.00 -2.59 4.95
N SER A 134 -9.63 -2.17 6.04
CA SER A 134 -10.55 -1.04 6.07
C SER A 134 -9.86 0.28 5.71
N PRO A 135 -10.61 1.29 5.26
CA PRO A 135 -10.07 2.64 5.03
C PRO A 135 -9.31 3.19 6.24
N GLU A 136 -9.77 2.86 7.43
CA GLU A 136 -9.16 3.25 8.71
C GLU A 136 -7.73 2.71 8.85
N ASN A 137 -7.45 1.50 8.38
CA ASN A 137 -6.12 0.88 8.45
C ASN A 137 -5.23 1.20 7.24
N VAL A 138 -5.80 1.53 6.09
CA VAL A 138 -5.08 1.60 4.82
C VAL A 138 -4.76 3.01 4.37
N ILE A 139 -5.73 3.95 4.44
CA ILE A 139 -5.56 5.30 3.91
C ILE A 139 -4.44 6.05 4.66
N ASN A 140 -3.50 6.63 3.90
CA ASN A 140 -2.32 7.33 4.43
C ASN A 140 -1.45 6.48 5.38
N CYS A 141 -1.49 5.15 5.29
CA CYS A 141 -0.52 4.32 6.00
C CYS A 141 0.91 4.68 5.56
N ARG A 142 1.85 4.70 6.52
CA ARG A 142 3.26 5.03 6.31
C ARG A 142 4.19 3.98 6.92
N CYS A 143 3.62 2.87 7.40
CA CYS A 143 4.39 1.76 7.95
C CYS A 143 5.15 1.04 6.83
N ALA A 144 6.32 0.52 7.13
CA ALA A 144 7.10 -0.27 6.19
C ALA A 144 6.91 -1.78 6.42
N LEU A 145 7.18 -2.55 5.39
CA LEU A 145 7.37 -3.99 5.47
C LEU A 145 8.88 -4.26 5.51
N LEU A 146 9.34 -4.98 6.50
CA LEU A 146 10.70 -5.52 6.57
C LEU A 146 10.63 -7.02 6.31
N THR A 147 11.56 -7.53 5.52
CA THR A 147 11.76 -8.98 5.31
C THR A 147 13.17 -9.35 5.74
N GLU A 148 13.30 -10.47 6.41
CA GLU A 148 14.57 -10.97 6.93
C GLU A 148 14.62 -12.51 6.84
N GLU A 149 15.81 -13.11 6.89
CA GLU A 149 15.95 -14.56 6.91
C GLU A 149 15.41 -15.12 8.24
N ALA A 150 14.67 -16.23 8.16
CA ALA A 150 14.18 -16.91 9.35
C ALA A 150 15.36 -17.54 10.11
N GLU A 151 15.41 -17.34 11.42
CA GLU A 151 16.44 -17.97 12.29
C GLU A 151 16.23 -19.48 12.45
#